data_ef1c9bddddb50993802eb7a979fe8a4a
#
_entry.id   ef1c9bddddb50993802eb7a979fe8a4a
#
_cell.length_a   1.000
_cell.length_b   1.000
_cell.length_c   1.000
_cell.angle_alpha   90.00
_cell.angle_beta   90.00
_cell.angle_gamma   90.00
#
_symmetry.space_group_name_H-M   'P 1'
#
loop_
_entity.id
_entity.type
_entity.pdbx_description
1 polymer ?
#
loop_
_entity_poly.entity_id
_entity_poly.type
_entity_poly.pdbx_seq_one_letter_code
_entity_poly.pdbx_strand_id
1 'polypeptide(L)'
;LILNKDNKYFNFLSKIAKKRKINVLSFGVSKKSDATLIKKKCFDNYDMLYLKILKKNIVLRVENFNSSTTLNILSSLLVLSILNLDSSKIENLTYLFQPVEGRGKIHTISRYKKKFNLIDESYNANPSSVKNAIYNFSNIKKNNSKKYFLLGDMLELGKKSVTYHKSLSQYINESDIDQLFVYGKNAFKTYQKTYKVKQGNILQNINDFDEVFSNLIKKNDYLMIKGSNATGLSNLSKKIIAGNTHAL
;
A
#
# COMPACT_ATOMS: atom_id res chain seq x y z
N LEU A 1 24.26 -10.70 -2.84
CA LEU A 1 23.04 -10.54 -2.05
C LEU A 1 22.68 -9.07 -1.96
N ILE A 2 21.41 -8.74 -2.24
CA ILE A 2 20.89 -7.38 -2.14
C ILE A 2 19.99 -7.29 -0.90
N LEU A 3 20.26 -6.32 -0.02
CA LEU A 3 19.57 -6.17 1.26
C LEU A 3 19.05 -4.75 1.46
N ASN A 4 17.84 -4.64 2.04
CA ASN A 4 17.31 -3.36 2.50
C ASN A 4 18.07 -2.93 3.77
N LYS A 5 18.82 -1.81 3.69
CA LYS A 5 19.66 -1.30 4.78
C LYS A 5 18.85 -0.68 5.92
N ASP A 6 17.62 -0.26 5.64
CA ASP A 6 16.73 0.33 6.65
C ASP A 6 15.98 -0.77 7.44
N ASN A 7 16.14 -2.06 7.07
CA ASN A 7 15.50 -3.17 7.75
C ASN A 7 16.29 -3.56 9.01
N LYS A 8 15.60 -3.83 10.11
CA LYS A 8 16.19 -4.25 11.39
C LYS A 8 17.07 -5.51 11.30
N TYR A 9 16.84 -6.36 10.31
CA TYR A 9 17.64 -7.58 10.11
C TYR A 9 18.84 -7.39 9.19
N PHE A 10 19.09 -6.18 8.67
CA PHE A 10 20.18 -5.91 7.73
C PHE A 10 21.54 -6.37 8.28
N ASN A 11 21.89 -5.95 9.50
CA ASN A 11 23.18 -6.29 10.12
C ASN A 11 23.33 -7.80 10.32
N PHE A 12 22.27 -8.47 10.77
CA PHE A 12 22.24 -9.91 10.97
C PHE A 12 22.46 -10.66 9.66
N LEU A 13 21.71 -10.35 8.62
CA LEU A 13 21.82 -10.99 7.31
C LEU A 13 23.16 -10.69 6.63
N SER A 14 23.67 -9.46 6.72
CA SER A 14 24.99 -9.08 6.21
C SER A 14 26.11 -9.86 6.87
N LYS A 15 26.05 -10.10 8.19
CA LYS A 15 27.02 -10.91 8.92
C LYS A 15 27.03 -12.36 8.43
N ILE A 16 25.86 -12.95 8.20
CA ILE A 16 25.74 -14.32 7.66
C ILE A 16 26.33 -14.38 6.24
N ALA A 17 25.96 -13.42 5.37
CA ALA A 17 26.46 -13.36 4.01
C ALA A 17 27.99 -13.28 3.96
N LYS A 18 28.61 -12.40 4.77
CA LYS A 18 30.05 -12.25 4.89
C LYS A 18 30.73 -13.55 5.31
N LYS A 19 30.18 -14.27 6.30
CA LYS A 19 30.71 -15.58 6.71
C LYS A 19 30.71 -16.60 5.57
N ARG A 20 29.76 -16.47 4.63
CA ARG A 20 29.65 -17.33 3.46
C ARG A 20 30.36 -16.76 2.21
N LYS A 21 31.18 -15.71 2.38
CA LYS A 21 31.91 -15.02 1.30
C LYS A 21 30.99 -14.51 0.19
N ILE A 22 29.73 -14.13 0.54
CA ILE A 22 28.76 -13.55 -0.38
C ILE A 22 28.88 -12.03 -0.32
N ASN A 23 29.10 -11.38 -1.47
CA ASN A 23 29.09 -9.94 -1.58
C ASN A 23 27.70 -9.38 -1.26
N VAL A 24 27.65 -8.32 -0.44
CA VAL A 24 26.42 -7.66 -0.03
C VAL A 24 26.37 -6.26 -0.62
N LEU A 25 25.31 -5.97 -1.36
CA LEU A 25 24.93 -4.62 -1.76
C LEU A 25 23.64 -4.23 -1.06
N SER A 26 23.46 -2.95 -0.83
CA SER A 26 22.39 -2.42 -0.02
C SER A 26 21.55 -1.38 -0.75
N PHE A 27 20.25 -1.35 -0.47
CA PHE A 27 19.37 -0.27 -0.89
C PHE A 27 18.59 0.27 0.32
N GLY A 28 18.12 1.52 0.21
CA GLY A 28 17.33 2.15 1.25
C GLY A 28 17.36 3.67 1.19
N VAL A 29 16.68 4.33 2.13
CA VAL A 29 16.72 5.79 2.28
C VAL A 29 17.95 6.26 3.07
N SER A 30 18.67 5.35 3.72
CA SER A 30 19.93 5.65 4.39
C SER A 30 20.98 6.11 3.38
N LYS A 31 21.61 7.28 3.65
CA LYS A 31 22.65 7.89 2.79
C LYS A 31 23.87 6.99 2.53
N LYS A 32 24.08 5.98 3.36
CA LYS A 32 25.20 5.01 3.24
C LYS A 32 24.81 3.74 2.46
N SER A 33 23.65 3.71 1.79
CA SER A 33 23.25 2.58 0.95
C SER A 33 23.87 2.68 -0.43
N ASP A 34 24.11 1.51 -1.09
CA ASP A 34 24.66 1.46 -2.46
C ASP A 34 23.65 1.96 -3.49
N ALA A 35 22.34 1.78 -3.22
CA ALA A 35 21.26 2.44 -3.92
C ALA A 35 20.41 3.24 -2.93
N THR A 36 20.29 4.55 -3.12
CA THR A 36 19.60 5.42 -2.15
C THR A 36 18.78 6.52 -2.81
N LEU A 37 17.71 6.93 -2.13
CA LEU A 37 16.95 8.12 -2.45
C LEU A 37 17.69 9.34 -1.89
N ILE A 38 18.13 10.25 -2.78
CA ILE A 38 18.77 11.52 -2.40
C ILE A 38 17.68 12.53 -2.01
N LYS A 39 16.66 12.66 -2.87
CA LYS A 39 15.58 13.63 -2.73
C LYS A 39 14.33 13.17 -3.46
N LYS A 40 13.16 13.49 -2.92
CA LYS A 40 11.87 13.38 -3.57
C LYS A 40 11.25 14.76 -3.69
N LYS A 41 10.75 15.12 -4.88
CA LYS A 41 9.90 16.29 -5.12
C LYS A 41 8.51 15.79 -5.53
N CYS A 42 7.49 16.21 -4.80
CA CYS A 42 6.11 15.83 -5.07
C CYS A 42 5.42 16.92 -5.89
N PHE A 43 4.69 16.52 -6.93
CA PHE A 43 3.83 17.33 -7.76
C PHE A 43 2.41 16.74 -7.71
N ASP A 44 1.41 17.42 -8.27
CA ASP A 44 0.01 16.98 -8.15
C ASP A 44 -0.23 15.58 -8.76
N ASN A 45 0.38 15.28 -9.90
CA ASN A 45 0.15 14.02 -10.64
C ASN A 45 1.37 13.10 -10.71
N TYR A 46 2.54 13.52 -10.23
CA TYR A 46 3.76 12.73 -10.28
C TYR A 46 4.75 13.14 -9.20
N ASP A 47 5.70 12.25 -8.95
CA ASP A 47 6.86 12.50 -8.10
C ASP A 47 8.13 12.49 -8.94
N MET A 48 9.09 13.33 -8.60
CA MET A 48 10.47 13.28 -9.13
C MET A 48 11.37 12.67 -8.07
N LEU A 49 11.93 11.52 -8.38
CA LEU A 49 12.88 10.81 -7.52
C LEU A 49 14.30 11.07 -8.00
N TYR A 50 15.12 11.65 -7.13
CA TYR A 50 16.57 11.82 -7.33
C TYR A 50 17.27 10.68 -6.61
N LEU A 51 17.87 9.78 -7.35
CA LEU A 51 18.43 8.52 -6.85
C LEU A 51 19.93 8.49 -7.08
N LYS A 52 20.66 7.83 -6.18
CA LYS A 52 22.06 7.44 -6.40
C LYS A 52 22.11 5.91 -6.41
N ILE A 53 22.56 5.33 -7.50
CA ILE A 53 22.71 3.89 -7.68
C ILE A 53 24.19 3.62 -7.92
N LEU A 54 24.86 3.02 -6.94
CA LEU A 54 26.33 2.87 -6.91
C LEU A 54 27.01 4.24 -7.08
N LYS A 55 27.65 4.47 -8.22
CA LYS A 55 28.33 5.73 -8.55
C LYS A 55 27.53 6.65 -9.47
N LYS A 56 26.36 6.24 -9.97
CA LYS A 56 25.54 6.98 -10.94
C LYS A 56 24.38 7.70 -10.24
N ASN A 57 24.10 8.93 -10.67
CA ASN A 57 22.87 9.64 -10.30
C ASN A 57 21.83 9.43 -11.39
N ILE A 58 20.61 9.14 -10.97
CA ILE A 58 19.46 8.88 -11.84
C ILE A 58 18.30 9.74 -11.37
N VAL A 59 17.57 10.36 -12.28
CA VAL A 59 16.35 11.11 -12.00
C VAL A 59 15.19 10.39 -12.67
N LEU A 60 14.20 10.00 -11.89
CA LEU A 60 13.01 9.32 -12.42
C LEU A 60 11.77 10.16 -12.14
N ARG A 61 10.95 10.32 -13.16
CA ARG A 61 9.56 10.75 -13.00
C ARG A 61 8.70 9.50 -12.79
N VAL A 62 7.97 9.45 -11.70
CA VAL A 62 7.06 8.35 -11.37
C VAL A 62 5.69 8.94 -11.04
N GLU A 63 4.60 8.22 -11.32
CA GLU A 63 3.29 8.62 -10.81
C GLU A 63 3.32 8.60 -9.28
N ASN A 64 2.38 9.29 -8.60
CA ASN A 64 2.39 9.44 -7.15
C ASN A 64 2.42 8.08 -6.44
N PHE A 65 3.61 7.64 -6.08
CA PHE A 65 3.86 6.34 -5.44
C PHE A 65 4.11 6.47 -3.93
N ASN A 66 3.77 5.40 -3.24
CA ASN A 66 4.07 5.26 -1.82
C ASN A 66 5.57 4.95 -1.57
N SER A 67 6.01 5.04 -0.31
CA SER A 67 7.40 4.80 0.10
C SER A 67 7.91 3.38 -0.24
N SER A 68 7.03 2.38 -0.22
CA SER A 68 7.40 1.00 -0.58
C SER A 68 7.75 0.86 -2.05
N THR A 69 7.08 1.59 -2.95
CA THR A 69 7.40 1.61 -4.37
C THR A 69 8.79 2.21 -4.62
N THR A 70 9.17 3.27 -3.90
CA THR A 70 10.52 3.84 -3.97
C THR A 70 11.59 2.81 -3.62
N LEU A 71 11.39 2.01 -2.56
CA LEU A 71 12.34 0.95 -2.17
C LEU A 71 12.42 -0.15 -3.22
N ASN A 72 11.30 -0.52 -3.84
CA ASN A 72 11.27 -1.49 -4.93
C ASN A 72 12.04 -0.98 -6.16
N ILE A 73 11.86 0.29 -6.54
CA ILE A 73 12.62 0.94 -7.62
C ILE A 73 14.12 0.89 -7.31
N LEU A 74 14.54 1.28 -6.10
CA LEU A 74 15.96 1.25 -5.72
C LEU A 74 16.56 -0.15 -5.83
N SER A 75 15.84 -1.17 -5.35
CA SER A 75 16.32 -2.56 -5.44
C SER A 75 16.41 -3.04 -6.88
N SER A 76 15.42 -2.74 -7.72
CA SER A 76 15.40 -3.14 -9.14
C SER A 76 16.51 -2.46 -9.93
N LEU A 77 16.71 -1.16 -9.74
CA LEU A 77 17.79 -0.41 -10.38
C LEU A 77 19.18 -0.93 -9.98
N LEU A 78 19.33 -1.34 -8.72
CA LEU A 78 20.57 -1.95 -8.25
C LEU A 78 20.84 -3.28 -8.93
N VAL A 79 19.81 -4.13 -9.11
CA VAL A 79 19.93 -5.38 -9.89
C VAL A 79 20.37 -5.10 -11.33
N LEU A 80 19.70 -4.16 -12.01
CA LEU A 80 20.04 -3.80 -13.40
C LEU A 80 21.47 -3.30 -13.52
N SER A 81 21.92 -2.47 -12.55
CA SER A 81 23.30 -1.96 -12.53
C SER A 81 24.34 -3.05 -12.34
N ILE A 82 24.05 -4.11 -11.53
CA ILE A 82 24.92 -5.26 -11.34
C ILE A 82 25.03 -6.11 -12.61
N LEU A 83 23.92 -6.21 -13.34
CA LEU A 83 23.85 -6.95 -14.60
C LEU A 83 24.41 -6.13 -15.79
N ASN A 84 24.97 -4.94 -15.54
CA ASN A 84 25.45 -4.01 -16.56
C ASN A 84 24.40 -3.66 -17.63
N LEU A 85 23.12 -3.71 -17.27
CA LEU A 85 22.04 -3.29 -18.16
C LEU A 85 21.91 -1.76 -18.14
N ASP A 86 21.63 -1.21 -19.33
CA ASP A 86 21.55 0.24 -19.52
C ASP A 86 20.33 0.80 -18.77
N SER A 87 20.60 1.50 -17.65
CA SER A 87 19.57 2.14 -16.83
C SER A 87 19.01 3.44 -17.46
N SER A 88 19.64 4.00 -18.50
CA SER A 88 19.13 5.20 -19.17
C SER A 88 17.81 4.96 -19.89
N LYS A 89 17.58 3.73 -20.34
CA LYS A 89 16.30 3.32 -20.96
C LYS A 89 15.15 3.30 -19.97
N ILE A 90 15.42 3.25 -18.65
CA ILE A 90 14.39 3.16 -17.61
C ILE A 90 13.67 4.50 -17.40
N GLU A 91 14.35 5.63 -17.65
CA GLU A 91 13.72 6.95 -17.57
C GLU A 91 12.50 7.05 -18.50
N ASN A 92 12.53 6.38 -19.63
CA ASN A 92 11.44 6.30 -20.60
C ASN A 92 10.40 5.20 -20.29
N LEU A 93 10.65 4.35 -19.29
CA LEU A 93 9.79 3.23 -18.93
C LEU A 93 9.04 3.46 -17.58
N THR A 94 9.13 4.65 -17.04
CA THR A 94 8.50 4.98 -15.73
C THR A 94 6.98 4.82 -15.73
N TYR A 95 6.33 4.93 -16.90
CA TYR A 95 4.92 4.61 -17.07
C TYR A 95 4.58 3.13 -16.85
N LEU A 96 5.56 2.23 -16.92
CA LEU A 96 5.38 0.80 -16.62
C LEU A 96 5.38 0.49 -15.12
N PHE A 97 5.83 1.44 -14.29
CA PHE A 97 5.78 1.29 -12.84
C PHE A 97 4.39 1.59 -12.30
N GLN A 98 3.38 0.92 -12.83
CA GLN A 98 2.02 1.01 -12.31
C GLN A 98 1.88 0.10 -11.08
N PRO A 99 1.12 0.53 -10.04
CA PRO A 99 0.79 -0.38 -8.95
C PRO A 99 0.10 -1.63 -9.50
N VAL A 100 0.57 -2.79 -9.07
CA VAL A 100 -0.07 -4.06 -9.41
C VAL A 100 -1.45 -4.10 -8.76
N GLU A 101 -2.41 -4.75 -9.39
CA GLU A 101 -3.75 -4.93 -8.84
C GLU A 101 -3.70 -5.52 -7.42
N GLY A 102 -4.53 -5.01 -6.53
CA GLY A 102 -4.53 -5.37 -5.12
C GLY A 102 -3.41 -4.77 -4.28
N ARG A 103 -2.54 -3.90 -4.86
CA ARG A 103 -1.39 -3.30 -4.18
C ARG A 103 -1.35 -1.77 -4.25
N GLY A 104 -2.48 -1.14 -4.03
CA GLY A 104 -2.62 0.31 -3.93
C GLY A 104 -3.01 1.01 -5.24
N LYS A 105 -3.42 0.27 -6.26
CA LYS A 105 -3.97 0.85 -7.48
C LYS A 105 -5.27 1.58 -7.16
N ILE A 106 -5.39 2.80 -7.67
CA ILE A 106 -6.59 3.61 -7.51
C ILE A 106 -7.45 3.47 -8.78
N HIS A 107 -8.70 3.10 -8.59
CA HIS A 107 -9.67 2.96 -9.66
C HIS A 107 -10.80 3.97 -9.45
N THR A 108 -11.15 4.72 -10.49
CA THR A 108 -12.39 5.51 -10.49
C THR A 108 -13.55 4.59 -10.83
N ILE A 109 -14.47 4.43 -9.90
CA ILE A 109 -15.61 3.52 -10.00
C ILE A 109 -16.88 4.33 -10.30
N SER A 110 -17.62 3.89 -11.30
CA SER A 110 -18.99 4.38 -11.59
C SER A 110 -20.00 3.34 -11.13
N ARG A 111 -20.62 3.52 -9.97
CA ARG A 111 -21.58 2.58 -9.37
C ARG A 111 -22.61 3.34 -8.53
N TYR A 112 -23.79 2.80 -8.36
CA TYR A 112 -24.90 3.43 -7.61
C TYR A 112 -25.25 4.85 -8.13
N LYS A 113 -25.13 5.08 -9.46
CA LYS A 113 -25.27 6.41 -10.10
C LYS A 113 -24.30 7.47 -9.54
N LYS A 114 -23.16 7.05 -9.00
CA LYS A 114 -22.14 7.91 -8.39
C LYS A 114 -20.74 7.54 -8.92
N LYS A 115 -19.81 8.50 -8.90
CA LYS A 115 -18.39 8.25 -9.18
C LYS A 115 -17.59 8.43 -7.89
N PHE A 116 -16.81 7.42 -7.51
CA PHE A 116 -15.93 7.43 -6.33
C PHE A 116 -14.61 6.72 -6.63
N ASN A 117 -13.65 6.82 -5.73
CA ASN A 117 -12.33 6.23 -5.89
C ASN A 117 -12.18 4.99 -5.01
N LEU A 118 -11.84 3.85 -5.63
CA LEU A 118 -11.49 2.62 -4.93
C LEU A 118 -9.96 2.48 -4.89
N ILE A 119 -9.39 2.35 -3.71
CA ILE A 119 -7.99 2.00 -3.50
C ILE A 119 -7.93 0.51 -3.21
N ASP A 120 -7.45 -0.25 -4.18
CA ASP A 120 -7.37 -1.70 -4.08
C ASP A 120 -6.06 -2.13 -3.41
N GLU A 121 -6.13 -2.45 -2.13
CA GLU A 121 -5.04 -3.01 -1.29
C GLU A 121 -5.34 -4.46 -0.87
N SER A 122 -6.22 -5.14 -1.61
CA SER A 122 -6.86 -6.40 -1.20
C SER A 122 -6.02 -7.66 -1.46
N TYR A 123 -4.83 -7.54 -2.04
CA TYR A 123 -4.00 -8.71 -2.37
C TYR A 123 -3.52 -9.47 -1.13
N ASN A 124 -3.02 -8.76 -0.12
CA ASN A 124 -2.58 -9.36 1.14
C ASN A 124 -2.53 -8.33 2.27
N ALA A 125 -2.54 -8.81 3.53
CA ALA A 125 -2.48 -7.97 4.71
C ALA A 125 -1.56 -8.56 5.77
N ASN A 126 -0.68 -7.70 6.31
CA ASN A 126 0.10 -7.94 7.52
C ASN A 126 0.20 -6.62 8.31
N PRO A 127 0.62 -6.65 9.59
CA PRO A 127 0.61 -5.44 10.42
C PRO A 127 1.35 -4.25 9.83
N SER A 128 2.50 -4.48 9.21
CA SER A 128 3.29 -3.41 8.59
C SER A 128 2.62 -2.85 7.34
N SER A 129 2.10 -3.72 6.46
CA SER A 129 1.45 -3.28 5.23
C SER A 129 0.13 -2.54 5.49
N VAL A 130 -0.65 -2.98 6.51
CA VAL A 130 -1.89 -2.27 6.90
C VAL A 130 -1.56 -0.91 7.50
N LYS A 131 -0.57 -0.82 8.39
CA LYS A 131 -0.10 0.47 8.92
C LYS A 131 0.31 1.43 7.80
N ASN A 132 1.11 0.97 6.84
CA ASN A 132 1.54 1.79 5.72
C ASN A 132 0.35 2.22 4.83
N ALA A 133 -0.62 1.32 4.60
CA ALA A 133 -1.82 1.64 3.83
C ALA A 133 -2.67 2.72 4.54
N ILE A 134 -2.87 2.62 5.86
CA ILE A 134 -3.55 3.64 6.66
C ILE A 134 -2.84 4.99 6.52
N TYR A 135 -1.51 5.01 6.69
CA TYR A 135 -0.71 6.23 6.57
C TYR A 135 -0.83 6.85 5.18
N ASN A 136 -0.65 6.07 4.11
CA ASN A 136 -0.76 6.56 2.74
C ASN A 136 -2.17 7.07 2.43
N PHE A 137 -3.20 6.34 2.88
CA PHE A 137 -4.59 6.72 2.71
C PHE A 137 -4.93 8.02 3.45
N SER A 138 -4.41 8.18 4.66
CA SER A 138 -4.57 9.41 5.44
C SER A 138 -3.98 10.63 4.71
N ASN A 139 -2.87 10.47 3.99
CA ASN A 139 -2.20 11.57 3.28
C ASN A 139 -2.85 11.99 1.94
N ILE A 140 -3.85 11.27 1.47
CA ILE A 140 -4.63 11.69 0.28
C ILE A 140 -5.43 12.94 0.65
N LYS A 141 -5.32 14.02 -0.15
CA LYS A 141 -6.08 15.26 0.10
C LYS A 141 -7.59 15.04 0.02
N LYS A 142 -8.32 15.59 0.96
CA LYS A 142 -9.73 15.29 1.21
C LYS A 142 -10.72 16.30 0.58
N ASN A 143 -10.49 16.93 -0.47
CA ASN A 143 -11.32 17.93 -1.17
C ASN A 143 -12.86 17.72 -1.00
N ASN A 144 -13.38 17.91 0.22
CA ASN A 144 -14.78 17.67 0.62
C ASN A 144 -15.29 16.22 0.44
N SER A 145 -14.40 15.24 0.30
CA SER A 145 -14.72 13.82 0.18
C SER A 145 -14.53 13.08 1.52
N LYS A 146 -15.21 11.95 1.68
CA LYS A 146 -15.02 11.05 2.83
C LYS A 146 -14.09 9.89 2.47
N LYS A 147 -13.44 9.36 3.50
CA LYS A 147 -12.54 8.21 3.42
C LYS A 147 -13.11 7.05 4.22
N TYR A 148 -13.48 6.00 3.52
CA TYR A 148 -14.00 4.76 4.07
C TYR A 148 -12.94 3.67 3.98
N PHE A 149 -12.73 2.93 5.06
CA PHE A 149 -11.77 1.84 5.08
C PHE A 149 -12.47 0.52 5.41
N LEU A 150 -12.48 -0.43 4.48
CA LEU A 150 -12.93 -1.80 4.71
C LEU A 150 -11.71 -2.68 5.01
N LEU A 151 -11.58 -3.09 6.28
CA LEU A 151 -10.50 -3.93 6.77
C LEU A 151 -10.98 -5.37 6.96
N GLY A 152 -10.31 -6.30 6.28
CA GLY A 152 -10.43 -7.74 6.52
C GLY A 152 -9.38 -8.27 7.49
N ASP A 153 -9.51 -9.55 7.83
CA ASP A 153 -8.54 -10.24 8.69
C ASP A 153 -7.14 -10.23 8.07
N MET A 154 -6.14 -10.04 8.93
CA MET A 154 -4.75 -10.39 8.65
C MET A 154 -4.54 -11.85 9.11
N LEU A 155 -4.29 -12.74 8.15
CA LEU A 155 -4.07 -14.16 8.42
C LEU A 155 -2.59 -14.46 8.66
N GLU A 156 -2.29 -15.70 9.07
CA GLU A 156 -0.91 -16.21 9.27
C GLU A 156 -0.09 -15.49 10.35
N LEU A 157 -0.76 -14.83 11.31
CA LEU A 157 -0.09 -14.10 12.39
C LEU A 157 0.13 -14.93 13.66
N GLY A 158 -0.31 -16.18 13.67
CA GLY A 158 -0.18 -17.09 14.81
C GLY A 158 -0.81 -16.53 16.10
N LYS A 159 -0.24 -16.85 17.24
CA LYS A 159 -0.78 -16.49 18.58
C LYS A 159 -0.90 -14.98 18.82
N LYS A 160 -0.18 -14.14 18.07
CA LYS A 160 -0.19 -12.68 18.20
C LYS A 160 -1.25 -11.99 17.33
N SER A 161 -2.07 -12.75 16.58
CA SER A 161 -3.07 -12.20 15.66
C SER A 161 -3.96 -11.15 16.33
N VAL A 162 -4.58 -11.47 17.46
CA VAL A 162 -5.47 -10.56 18.20
C VAL A 162 -4.73 -9.28 18.62
N THR A 163 -3.50 -9.40 19.11
CA THR A 163 -2.69 -8.24 19.54
C THR A 163 -2.40 -7.30 18.36
N TYR A 164 -1.99 -7.86 17.23
CA TYR A 164 -1.71 -7.06 16.04
C TYR A 164 -2.97 -6.37 15.48
N HIS A 165 -4.12 -7.06 15.45
CA HIS A 165 -5.37 -6.42 15.04
C HIS A 165 -5.76 -5.29 15.98
N LYS A 166 -5.72 -5.50 17.30
CA LYS A 166 -6.01 -4.45 18.28
C LYS A 166 -5.11 -3.21 18.11
N SER A 167 -3.83 -3.40 17.80
CA SER A 167 -2.89 -2.29 17.65
C SER A 167 -3.16 -1.40 16.45
N LEU A 168 -3.88 -1.89 15.43
CA LEU A 168 -4.23 -1.08 14.25
C LEU A 168 -5.19 0.06 14.59
N SER A 169 -6.01 -0.08 15.64
CA SER A 169 -6.97 0.95 16.05
C SER A 169 -6.31 2.29 16.36
N GLN A 170 -5.11 2.28 16.94
CA GLN A 170 -4.36 3.52 17.20
C GLN A 170 -4.11 4.29 15.91
N TYR A 171 -3.59 3.64 14.86
CA TYR A 171 -3.29 4.30 13.59
C TYR A 171 -4.57 4.80 12.90
N ILE A 172 -5.69 4.09 13.02
CA ILE A 172 -6.99 4.51 12.47
C ILE A 172 -7.52 5.72 13.25
N ASN A 173 -7.42 5.70 14.58
CA ASN A 173 -7.88 6.78 15.42
C ASN A 173 -7.12 8.09 15.18
N GLU A 174 -5.82 8.00 14.93
CA GLU A 174 -4.92 9.14 14.64
C GLU A 174 -4.98 9.60 13.16
N SER A 175 -5.60 8.81 12.25
CA SER A 175 -5.71 9.13 10.82
C SER A 175 -6.88 10.07 10.53
N ASP A 176 -6.97 10.56 9.29
CA ASP A 176 -8.14 11.29 8.79
C ASP A 176 -9.19 10.39 8.10
N ILE A 177 -9.10 9.07 8.29
CA ILE A 177 -10.14 8.12 7.87
C ILE A 177 -11.43 8.45 8.62
N ASP A 178 -12.53 8.60 7.89
CA ASP A 178 -13.82 8.96 8.48
C ASP A 178 -14.50 7.77 9.15
N GLN A 179 -14.53 6.60 8.46
CA GLN A 179 -15.18 5.41 8.99
C GLN A 179 -14.42 4.12 8.65
N LEU A 180 -14.31 3.25 9.65
CA LEU A 180 -13.79 1.90 9.54
C LEU A 180 -14.94 0.90 9.44
N PHE A 181 -14.94 0.11 8.38
CA PHE A 181 -15.76 -1.07 8.17
C PHE A 181 -14.89 -2.30 8.33
N VAL A 182 -15.44 -3.38 8.87
CA VAL A 182 -14.67 -4.60 9.10
C VAL A 182 -15.39 -5.83 8.60
N TYR A 183 -14.60 -6.78 8.11
CA TYR A 183 -15.03 -8.12 7.73
C TYR A 183 -14.06 -9.15 8.31
N GLY A 184 -14.55 -9.99 9.22
CA GLY A 184 -13.77 -11.04 9.86
C GLY A 184 -13.63 -10.90 11.38
N LYS A 185 -13.39 -12.03 12.04
CA LYS A 185 -13.35 -12.16 13.50
C LYS A 185 -12.25 -11.34 14.17
N ASN A 186 -11.09 -11.28 13.54
CA ASN A 186 -9.94 -10.57 14.10
C ASN A 186 -9.98 -9.07 13.74
N ALA A 187 -10.43 -8.70 12.55
CA ALA A 187 -10.67 -7.32 12.15
C ALA A 187 -11.68 -6.63 13.08
N PHE A 188 -12.66 -7.38 13.59
CA PHE A 188 -13.57 -6.93 14.62
C PHE A 188 -12.84 -6.47 15.91
N LYS A 189 -11.67 -7.04 16.25
CA LYS A 189 -10.86 -6.58 17.39
C LYS A 189 -10.25 -5.19 17.19
N THR A 190 -9.95 -4.82 15.94
CA THR A 190 -9.58 -3.45 15.58
C THR A 190 -10.78 -2.52 15.78
N TYR A 191 -11.93 -2.88 15.23
CA TYR A 191 -13.18 -2.12 15.32
C TYR A 191 -13.56 -1.80 16.76
N GLN A 192 -13.51 -2.79 17.68
CA GLN A 192 -13.84 -2.61 19.09
C GLN A 192 -12.97 -1.56 19.80
N LYS A 193 -11.77 -1.27 19.31
CA LYS A 193 -10.83 -0.30 19.87
C LYS A 193 -10.77 1.02 19.08
N THR A 194 -11.45 1.09 17.95
CA THR A 194 -11.59 2.32 17.16
C THR A 194 -12.60 3.26 17.84
N TYR A 195 -12.37 4.57 17.78
CA TYR A 195 -13.28 5.56 18.33
C TYR A 195 -14.69 5.43 17.71
N LYS A 196 -15.72 5.58 18.54
CA LYS A 196 -17.14 5.44 18.14
C LYS A 196 -17.50 6.27 16.90
N VAL A 197 -17.00 7.49 16.81
CA VAL A 197 -17.24 8.41 15.68
C VAL A 197 -16.66 7.89 14.35
N LYS A 198 -15.69 6.98 14.41
CA LYS A 198 -15.05 6.35 13.25
C LYS A 198 -15.55 4.93 12.98
N GLN A 199 -16.46 4.41 13.78
CA GLN A 199 -17.04 3.09 13.55
C GLN A 199 -18.13 3.16 12.49
N GLY A 200 -17.91 2.45 11.38
CA GLY A 200 -18.95 2.17 10.37
C GLY A 200 -19.67 0.84 10.69
N ASN A 201 -20.03 0.08 9.67
CA ASN A 201 -20.72 -1.19 9.85
C ASN A 201 -19.74 -2.38 9.93
N ILE A 202 -20.20 -3.46 10.56
CA ILE A 202 -19.56 -4.77 10.57
C ILE A 202 -20.26 -5.60 9.49
N LEU A 203 -19.51 -6.01 8.47
CA LEU A 203 -20.02 -6.93 7.46
C LEU A 203 -20.02 -8.36 8.00
N GLN A 204 -21.19 -8.98 8.06
CA GLN A 204 -21.33 -10.40 8.42
C GLN A 204 -21.02 -11.29 7.23
N ASN A 205 -21.42 -10.83 6.04
CA ASN A 205 -21.13 -11.47 4.78
C ASN A 205 -20.50 -10.45 3.82
N ILE A 206 -19.64 -10.92 2.93
CA ILE A 206 -19.04 -10.06 1.90
C ILE A 206 -20.08 -9.48 0.93
N ASN A 207 -21.21 -10.19 0.76
CA ASN A 207 -22.32 -9.74 -0.09
C ASN A 207 -23.12 -8.56 0.51
N ASP A 208 -22.97 -8.29 1.81
CA ASP A 208 -23.60 -7.13 2.48
C ASP A 208 -23.00 -5.80 2.00
N PHE A 209 -21.90 -5.86 1.25
CA PHE A 209 -21.17 -4.69 0.75
C PHE A 209 -22.08 -3.72 0.00
N ASP A 210 -22.86 -4.20 -0.96
CA ASP A 210 -23.69 -3.34 -1.80
C ASP A 210 -24.81 -2.66 -1.00
N GLU A 211 -25.43 -3.36 -0.05
CA GLU A 211 -26.42 -2.80 0.85
C GLU A 211 -25.84 -1.67 1.70
N VAL A 212 -24.65 -1.90 2.30
CA VAL A 212 -24.01 -0.92 3.18
C VAL A 212 -23.51 0.29 2.40
N PHE A 213 -22.83 0.09 1.27
CA PHE A 213 -22.12 1.17 0.58
C PHE A 213 -22.96 1.92 -0.45
N SER A 214 -24.05 1.33 -0.99
CA SER A 214 -24.90 2.01 -1.99
C SER A 214 -25.50 3.31 -1.48
N ASN A 215 -25.90 3.37 -0.23
CA ASN A 215 -26.49 4.55 0.40
C ASN A 215 -25.44 5.50 1.01
N LEU A 216 -24.30 4.96 1.43
CA LEU A 216 -23.28 5.67 2.18
C LEU A 216 -22.35 6.49 1.27
N ILE A 217 -21.78 5.85 0.23
CA ILE A 217 -20.75 6.44 -0.60
C ILE A 217 -21.29 7.58 -1.46
N LYS A 218 -20.56 8.67 -1.58
CA LYS A 218 -20.93 9.84 -2.38
C LYS A 218 -19.92 10.08 -3.51
N LYS A 219 -20.24 11.04 -4.38
CA LYS A 219 -19.32 11.47 -5.44
C LYS A 219 -17.99 11.93 -4.87
N ASN A 220 -16.90 11.47 -5.48
CA ASN A 220 -15.51 11.76 -5.13
C ASN A 220 -15.03 11.16 -3.80
N ASP A 221 -15.84 10.40 -3.07
CA ASP A 221 -15.40 9.69 -1.88
C ASP A 221 -14.33 8.65 -2.20
N TYR A 222 -13.59 8.25 -1.18
CA TYR A 222 -12.57 7.22 -1.27
C TYR A 222 -12.98 6.00 -0.44
N LEU A 223 -12.85 4.84 -1.03
CA LEU A 223 -12.97 3.55 -0.36
C LEU A 223 -11.65 2.79 -0.50
N MET A 224 -11.02 2.43 0.60
CA MET A 224 -9.89 1.52 0.60
C MET A 224 -10.34 0.13 1.07
N ILE A 225 -9.95 -0.92 0.35
CA ILE A 225 -10.21 -2.32 0.72
C ILE A 225 -8.88 -3.00 0.99
N LYS A 226 -8.72 -3.58 2.20
CA LYS A 226 -7.51 -4.31 2.58
C LYS A 226 -7.78 -5.49 3.49
N GLY A 227 -7.25 -6.65 3.13
CA GLY A 227 -7.31 -7.89 3.90
C GLY A 227 -6.35 -8.94 3.35
N SER A 228 -6.18 -10.04 4.04
CA SER A 228 -5.47 -11.19 3.50
C SER A 228 -6.26 -11.81 2.35
N ASN A 229 -5.57 -12.36 1.35
CA ASN A 229 -6.20 -12.87 0.12
C ASN A 229 -7.33 -13.88 0.40
N ALA A 230 -7.10 -14.80 1.33
CA ALA A 230 -8.09 -15.83 1.70
C ALA A 230 -9.34 -15.28 2.41
N THR A 231 -9.43 -13.98 2.72
CA THR A 231 -10.66 -13.36 3.23
C THR A 231 -11.73 -13.17 2.15
N GLY A 232 -11.37 -13.28 0.88
CA GLY A 232 -12.27 -13.04 -0.25
C GLY A 232 -12.43 -11.55 -0.64
N LEU A 233 -11.82 -10.61 0.09
CA LEU A 233 -11.89 -9.17 -0.23
C LEU A 233 -11.26 -8.83 -1.58
N SER A 234 -10.27 -9.61 -2.04
CA SER A 234 -9.71 -9.45 -3.38
C SER A 234 -10.75 -9.74 -4.48
N ASN A 235 -11.62 -10.74 -4.27
CA ASN A 235 -12.70 -11.04 -5.20
C ASN A 235 -13.79 -9.95 -5.17
N LEU A 236 -14.09 -9.39 -3.99
CA LEU A 236 -14.97 -8.24 -3.87
C LEU A 236 -14.43 -7.04 -4.65
N SER A 237 -13.16 -6.68 -4.44
CA SER A 237 -12.50 -5.59 -5.15
C SER A 237 -12.58 -5.78 -6.67
N LYS A 238 -12.26 -6.97 -7.17
CA LYS A 238 -12.39 -7.31 -8.60
C LYS A 238 -13.82 -7.16 -9.12
N LYS A 239 -14.83 -7.62 -8.38
CA LYS A 239 -16.25 -7.46 -8.76
C LYS A 239 -16.65 -5.99 -8.84
N ILE A 240 -16.18 -5.14 -7.90
CA ILE A 240 -16.46 -3.71 -7.93
C ILE A 240 -15.83 -3.06 -9.16
N ILE A 241 -14.59 -3.43 -9.49
CA ILE A 241 -13.86 -2.90 -10.65
C ILE A 241 -14.51 -3.38 -11.97
N ALA A 242 -14.83 -4.67 -12.07
CA ALA A 242 -15.45 -5.24 -13.28
C ALA A 242 -16.86 -4.70 -13.52
N GLY A 243 -17.67 -4.48 -12.49
CA GLY A 243 -19.01 -3.87 -12.61
C GLY A 243 -19.01 -2.44 -13.12
N ASN A 244 -17.83 -1.80 -13.20
CA ASN A 244 -17.64 -0.48 -13.78
C ASN A 244 -17.71 -0.51 -15.33
N THR A 245 -17.55 -1.68 -15.97
CA THR A 245 -17.53 -1.83 -17.44
C THR A 245 -18.93 -1.98 -18.05
N HIS A 246 -19.98 -2.14 -17.24
CA HIS A 246 -21.37 -2.32 -17.70
C HIS A 246 -22.30 -1.14 -17.41
N ALA A 247 -21.75 0.02 -17.05
CA ALA A 247 -22.51 1.24 -16.75
C ALA A 247 -22.22 2.32 -17.81
N LEU A 248 -22.46 2.00 -19.08
CA LEU A 248 -22.65 2.96 -20.17
C LEU A 248 -24.06 2.85 -20.71
#